data_a2208d8f657b393ca7eca81b2d469e01
#
_entry.id   a2208d8f657b393ca7eca81b2d469e01
#
_cell.length_a   1.000
_cell.length_b   1.000
_cell.length_c   1.000
_cell.angle_alpha   90.00
_cell.angle_beta   90.00
_cell.angle_gamma   90.00
#
_symmetry.space_group_name_H-M   'P 1'
#
loop_
_entity.id
_entity.type
_entity.pdbx_description
1 polymer ?
#
loop_
_entity_poly.entity_id
_entity_poly.type
_entity_poly.pdbx_seq_one_letter_code
_entity_poly.pdbx_strand_id
1 'polypeptide(L)'
;MGATVLEAMADPYVMQVIEMARKVDNESHLFCGFVRFTDVGKFLYSEIEPKCHVLPQVLEHFEDRYPNEHYVIYDKKRHVSLVHPAFCQSFFVYGEEWNVDVSQHQDNFEELWKAYFAHIEIKERHNPRCQNNLIPKWYRKNMVEFL
;
A
#
# COMPACT_ATOMS: atom_id res chain seq x y z
N MET A 1 5.35 16.52 28.37
CA MET A 1 6.68 15.99 28.01
C MET A 1 6.82 15.58 26.52
N GLY A 2 5.80 15.14 25.82
CA GLY A 2 5.92 14.62 24.45
C GLY A 2 6.42 15.61 23.41
N ALA A 3 5.83 16.80 23.30
CA ALA A 3 6.20 17.79 22.28
C ALA A 3 7.60 18.38 22.47
N THR A 4 8.00 18.63 23.73
CA THR A 4 9.30 19.21 24.06
C THR A 4 10.48 18.27 23.81
N VAL A 5 10.26 16.94 23.86
CA VAL A 5 11.30 15.94 23.55
C VAL A 5 11.62 15.94 22.05
N LEU A 6 10.62 16.13 21.19
CA LEU A 6 10.83 16.17 19.74
C LEU A 6 11.58 17.44 19.28
N GLU A 7 11.62 18.49 20.10
CA GLU A 7 12.40 19.70 19.83
C GLU A 7 13.90 19.53 20.12
N ALA A 8 14.28 18.51 20.91
CA ALA A 8 15.67 18.20 21.24
C ALA A 8 16.39 17.49 20.09
N MET A 9 16.44 18.07 18.91
CA MET A 9 17.04 17.50 17.69
C MET A 9 18.56 17.25 17.80
N ALA A 10 19.21 17.82 18.81
CA ALA A 10 20.64 17.55 19.09
C ALA A 10 20.87 16.22 19.79
N ASP A 11 19.84 15.58 20.34
CA ASP A 11 19.94 14.27 20.99
C ASP A 11 19.93 13.16 19.93
N PRO A 12 20.97 12.28 19.88
CA PRO A 12 21.05 11.18 18.90
C PRO A 12 19.89 10.19 18.98
N TYR A 13 19.35 9.94 20.16
CA TYR A 13 18.20 9.04 20.34
C TYR A 13 16.91 9.62 19.81
N VAL A 14 16.70 10.92 20.03
CA VAL A 14 15.55 11.65 19.47
C VAL A 14 15.62 11.64 17.94
N MET A 15 16.80 11.88 17.37
CA MET A 15 16.99 11.83 15.92
C MET A 15 16.71 10.44 15.34
N GLN A 16 17.12 9.36 16.01
CA GLN A 16 16.82 7.99 15.57
C GLN A 16 15.30 7.73 15.53
N VAL A 17 14.56 8.17 16.54
CA VAL A 17 13.09 8.01 16.57
C VAL A 17 12.44 8.81 15.43
N ILE A 18 12.89 10.04 15.19
CA ILE A 18 12.38 10.88 14.10
C ILE A 18 12.67 10.22 12.73
N GLU A 19 13.86 9.65 12.54
CA GLU A 19 14.21 8.95 11.32
C GLU A 19 13.38 7.69 11.10
N MET A 20 13.09 6.93 12.16
CA MET A 20 12.20 5.77 12.08
C MET A 20 10.79 6.18 11.70
N ALA A 21 10.24 7.24 12.33
CA ALA A 21 8.93 7.77 12.00
C ALA A 21 8.87 8.23 10.53
N ARG A 22 9.86 8.97 10.05
CA ARG A 22 9.94 9.39 8.64
C ARG A 22 9.99 8.22 7.66
N LYS A 23 10.65 7.12 8.00
CA LYS A 23 10.67 5.91 7.16
C LYS A 23 9.28 5.31 7.02
N VAL A 24 8.53 5.22 8.12
CA VAL A 24 7.17 4.71 8.11
C VAL A 24 6.26 5.65 7.32
N ASP A 25 6.34 6.95 7.55
CA ASP A 25 5.51 7.96 6.85
C ASP A 25 5.76 7.95 5.35
N ASN A 26 7.03 7.91 4.93
CA ASN A 26 7.39 7.86 3.51
C ASN A 26 6.90 6.58 2.85
N GLU A 27 7.03 5.42 3.50
CA GLU A 27 6.59 4.16 2.95
C GLU A 27 5.05 4.07 2.92
N SER A 28 4.36 4.55 3.96
CA SER A 28 2.89 4.60 3.96
C SER A 28 2.35 5.48 2.86
N HIS A 29 2.98 6.63 2.62
CA HIS A 29 2.62 7.51 1.50
C HIS A 29 2.79 6.83 0.13
N LEU A 30 3.86 6.04 -0.06
CA LEU A 30 4.04 5.23 -1.27
C LEU A 30 2.91 4.20 -1.43
N PHE A 31 2.53 3.51 -0.36
CA PHE A 31 1.45 2.51 -0.42
C PHE A 31 0.08 3.11 -0.66
N CYS A 32 -0.19 4.36 -0.33
CA CYS A 32 -1.40 5.07 -0.78
C CYS A 32 -1.55 5.06 -2.31
N GLY A 33 -0.43 5.01 -3.05
CA GLY A 33 -0.41 4.93 -4.51
C GLY A 33 -0.16 3.54 -5.09
N PHE A 34 0.43 2.62 -4.34
CA PHE A 34 0.88 1.31 -4.85
C PHE A 34 -0.09 0.16 -4.60
N VAL A 35 -1.01 0.28 -3.66
CA VAL A 35 -2.02 -0.74 -3.40
C VAL A 35 -2.88 -0.94 -4.65
N ARG A 36 -3.03 -2.21 -5.06
CA ARG A 36 -3.90 -2.62 -6.17
C ARG A 36 -4.90 -3.62 -5.64
N PHE A 37 -6.17 -3.32 -5.85
CA PHE A 37 -7.25 -4.19 -5.44
C PHE A 37 -7.70 -5.09 -6.59
N THR A 38 -7.98 -6.34 -6.26
CA THR A 38 -8.66 -7.31 -7.13
C THR A 38 -10.05 -7.54 -6.57
N ASP A 39 -11.07 -7.46 -7.41
CA ASP A 39 -12.43 -7.81 -7.03
C ASP A 39 -12.58 -9.33 -6.99
N VAL A 40 -12.83 -9.86 -5.79
CA VAL A 40 -13.08 -11.29 -5.58
C VAL A 40 -14.58 -11.62 -5.47
N GLY A 41 -15.42 -10.71 -5.92
CA GLY A 41 -16.87 -10.84 -6.03
C GLY A 41 -17.66 -10.43 -4.79
N LYS A 42 -17.07 -10.54 -3.60
CA LYS A 42 -17.71 -10.14 -2.33
C LYS A 42 -17.00 -8.95 -1.67
N PHE A 43 -15.75 -8.76 -1.98
CA PHE A 43 -14.92 -7.69 -1.43
C PHE A 43 -13.71 -7.45 -2.35
N LEU A 44 -13.09 -6.30 -2.17
CA LEU A 44 -11.84 -5.95 -2.82
C LEU A 44 -10.68 -6.50 -1.99
N TYR A 45 -9.75 -7.19 -2.63
CA TYR A 45 -8.61 -7.80 -1.96
C TYR A 45 -7.30 -7.24 -2.48
N SER A 46 -6.36 -6.98 -1.60
CA SER A 46 -5.00 -6.54 -1.95
C SER A 46 -3.97 -7.19 -1.04
N GLU A 47 -2.84 -7.56 -1.62
CA GLU A 47 -1.66 -8.01 -0.88
C GLU A 47 -0.55 -6.98 -0.96
N ILE A 48 0.12 -6.75 0.17
CA ILE A 48 1.28 -5.86 0.25
C ILE A 48 2.41 -6.54 1.02
N GLU A 49 3.64 -6.12 0.76
CA GLU A 49 4.84 -6.56 1.49
C GLU A 49 5.70 -5.34 1.86
N PRO A 50 5.24 -4.48 2.76
CA PRO A 50 6.01 -3.31 3.16
C PRO A 50 7.19 -3.67 4.06
N LYS A 51 8.21 -2.81 4.08
CA LYS A 51 9.35 -2.93 5.00
C LYS A 51 8.94 -2.55 6.42
N CYS A 52 8.14 -1.49 6.55
CA CYS A 52 7.58 -0.99 7.80
C CYS A 52 6.14 -1.47 7.99
N HIS A 53 5.60 -1.36 9.19
CA HIS A 53 4.18 -1.59 9.46
C HIS A 53 3.38 -0.35 9.07
N VAL A 54 2.84 -0.33 7.85
CA VAL A 54 2.18 0.85 7.27
C VAL A 54 0.66 0.83 7.36
N LEU A 55 0.05 -0.32 7.69
CA LEU A 55 -1.41 -0.47 7.71
C LEU A 55 -2.15 0.57 8.56
N PRO A 56 -1.67 0.94 9.78
CA PRO A 56 -2.32 1.96 10.57
C PRO A 56 -2.34 3.35 9.90
N GLN A 57 -1.28 3.69 9.16
CA GLN A 57 -1.17 4.98 8.49
C GLN A 57 -1.98 5.05 7.19
N VAL A 58 -2.10 3.93 6.46
CA VAL A 58 -2.88 3.90 5.20
C VAL A 58 -4.37 3.70 5.44
N LEU A 59 -4.78 3.31 6.65
CA LEU A 59 -6.17 3.05 7.03
C LEU A 59 -7.06 4.23 6.69
N GLU A 60 -6.72 5.43 7.19
CA GLU A 60 -7.52 6.65 6.99
C GLU A 60 -7.68 6.98 5.49
N HIS A 61 -6.59 6.86 4.72
CA HIS A 61 -6.62 7.11 3.28
C HIS A 61 -7.62 6.20 2.54
N PHE A 62 -7.64 4.91 2.87
CA PHE A 62 -8.52 3.96 2.18
C PHE A 62 -9.95 3.99 2.70
N GLU A 63 -10.18 4.30 3.98
CA GLU A 63 -11.53 4.56 4.50
C GLU A 63 -12.19 5.75 3.80
N ASP A 64 -11.45 6.83 3.61
CA ASP A 64 -11.95 8.01 2.89
C ASP A 64 -12.21 7.74 1.40
N ARG A 65 -11.35 6.90 0.78
CA ARG A 65 -11.44 6.63 -0.65
C ARG A 65 -12.51 5.62 -1.02
N TYR A 66 -12.71 4.60 -0.19
CA TYR A 66 -13.63 3.48 -0.44
C TYR A 66 -14.59 3.23 0.73
N PRO A 67 -15.33 4.25 1.21
CA PRO A 67 -16.18 4.10 2.39
C PRO A 67 -17.33 3.11 2.17
N ASN A 68 -17.75 2.91 0.93
CA ASN A 68 -18.91 2.11 0.53
C ASN A 68 -18.57 0.67 0.13
N GLU A 69 -17.27 0.35 0.12
CA GLU A 69 -16.79 -0.95 -0.37
C GLU A 69 -16.28 -1.82 0.78
N HIS A 70 -16.50 -3.12 0.67
CA HIS A 70 -15.81 -4.08 1.52
C HIS A 70 -14.41 -4.29 0.95
N TYR A 71 -13.37 -4.09 1.75
CA TYR A 71 -12.01 -4.38 1.28
C TYR A 71 -11.13 -4.99 2.37
N VAL A 72 -10.11 -5.70 1.92
CA VAL A 72 -9.06 -6.29 2.75
C VAL A 72 -7.70 -5.92 2.16
N ILE A 73 -6.82 -5.40 2.99
CA ILE A 73 -5.41 -5.20 2.66
C ILE A 73 -4.58 -6.10 3.56
N TYR A 74 -3.91 -7.08 2.97
CA TYR A 74 -3.14 -8.09 3.70
C TYR A 74 -1.64 -7.81 3.61
N ASP A 75 -1.01 -7.59 4.76
CA ASP A 75 0.45 -7.53 4.90
C ASP A 75 1.00 -8.95 5.06
N LYS A 76 1.55 -9.49 3.98
CA LYS A 76 2.10 -10.86 3.92
C LYS A 76 3.29 -11.06 4.85
N LYS A 77 4.05 -10.01 5.10
CA LYS A 77 5.26 -10.08 5.92
C LYS A 77 4.97 -10.21 7.41
N ARG A 78 3.87 -9.56 7.87
CA ARG A 78 3.50 -9.51 9.29
C ARG A 78 2.31 -10.37 9.63
N HIS A 79 1.65 -10.95 8.61
CA HIS A 79 0.39 -11.69 8.76
C HIS A 79 -0.67 -10.84 9.48
N VAL A 80 -0.81 -9.60 9.04
CA VAL A 80 -1.79 -8.64 9.56
C VAL A 80 -2.66 -8.17 8.40
N SER A 81 -3.96 -8.14 8.61
CA SER A 81 -4.93 -7.68 7.64
C SER A 81 -5.67 -6.46 8.16
N LEU A 82 -5.79 -5.45 7.32
CA LEU A 82 -6.73 -4.35 7.50
C LEU A 82 -8.04 -4.75 6.82
N VAL A 83 -9.12 -4.87 7.58
CA VAL A 83 -10.45 -5.24 7.09
C VAL A 83 -11.38 -4.05 7.23
N HIS A 84 -11.98 -3.65 6.13
CA HIS A 84 -12.99 -2.59 6.10
C HIS A 84 -14.32 -3.15 5.59
N PRO A 85 -15.33 -3.29 6.46
CA PRO A 85 -16.70 -3.50 6.03
C PRO A 85 -17.30 -2.19 5.51
N ALA A 86 -18.07 -2.25 4.43
CA ALA A 86 -18.73 -1.06 3.88
C ALA A 86 -19.53 -0.31 4.93
N PHE A 87 -19.41 1.00 4.97
CA PHE A 87 -20.09 1.91 5.91
C PHE A 87 -19.76 1.69 7.40
N CYS A 88 -18.74 0.89 7.71
CA CYS A 88 -18.33 0.59 9.09
C CYS A 88 -16.87 1.00 9.32
N GLN A 89 -16.47 1.01 10.58
CA GLN A 89 -15.07 1.23 10.94
C GLN A 89 -14.21 0.03 10.54
N SER A 90 -13.01 0.30 10.08
CA SER A 90 -12.00 -0.71 9.81
C SER A 90 -11.45 -1.32 11.09
N PHE A 91 -10.98 -2.54 11.01
CA PHE A 91 -10.31 -3.24 12.10
C PHE A 91 -9.15 -4.10 11.58
N PHE A 92 -8.27 -4.51 12.50
CA PHE A 92 -7.13 -5.36 12.18
C PHE A 92 -7.38 -6.80 12.61
N VAL A 93 -6.95 -7.74 11.74
CA VAL A 93 -6.94 -9.17 12.02
C VAL A 93 -5.49 -9.65 11.99
N TYR A 94 -5.07 -10.36 13.02
CA TYR A 94 -3.70 -10.81 13.23
C TYR A 94 -3.59 -12.32 13.08
N GLY A 95 -2.50 -12.78 12.44
CA GLY A 95 -2.13 -14.20 12.40
C GLY A 95 -2.95 -15.07 11.45
N GLU A 96 -3.87 -14.53 10.68
CA GLU A 96 -4.62 -15.27 9.67
C GLU A 96 -3.96 -15.13 8.29
N GLU A 97 -3.88 -16.23 7.57
CA GLU A 97 -3.48 -16.24 6.16
C GLU A 97 -4.73 -16.30 5.28
N TRP A 98 -4.77 -15.41 4.30
CA TRP A 98 -5.85 -15.37 3.33
C TRP A 98 -5.49 -16.25 2.13
N ASN A 99 -6.19 -17.38 1.97
CA ASN A 99 -6.10 -18.22 0.77
C ASN A 99 -7.06 -17.69 -0.31
N VAL A 100 -6.79 -16.50 -0.79
CA VAL A 100 -7.50 -15.91 -1.92
C VAL A 100 -6.70 -16.22 -3.18
N ASP A 101 -7.25 -17.03 -4.07
CA ASP A 101 -6.64 -17.28 -5.38
C ASP A 101 -6.96 -16.10 -6.31
N VAL A 102 -6.13 -15.08 -6.23
CA VAL A 102 -6.25 -13.85 -7.04
C VAL A 102 -6.17 -14.16 -8.54
N SER A 103 -5.48 -15.26 -8.93
CA SER A 103 -5.31 -15.61 -10.34
C SER A 103 -6.61 -16.05 -11.03
N GLN A 104 -7.61 -16.51 -10.28
CA GLN A 104 -8.92 -16.90 -10.79
C GLN A 104 -9.89 -15.72 -10.93
N HIS A 105 -9.55 -14.56 -10.36
CA HIS A 105 -10.36 -13.36 -10.34
C HIS A 105 -9.75 -12.24 -11.20
N GLN A 106 -9.18 -12.59 -12.37
CA GLN A 106 -8.72 -11.58 -13.32
C GLN A 106 -9.91 -10.72 -13.77
N ASP A 107 -9.94 -9.50 -13.29
CA ASP A 107 -10.96 -8.53 -13.62
C ASP A 107 -10.64 -7.87 -14.98
N ASN A 108 -11.67 -7.60 -15.78
CA ASN A 108 -11.54 -6.82 -17.01
C ASN A 108 -10.85 -5.45 -16.78
N PHE A 109 -10.96 -4.90 -15.56
CA PHE A 109 -10.30 -3.66 -15.17
C PHE A 109 -8.77 -3.80 -15.06
N GLU A 110 -8.24 -4.95 -14.66
CA GLU A 110 -6.79 -5.19 -14.65
C GLU A 110 -6.21 -5.18 -16.06
N GLU A 111 -6.90 -5.82 -17.01
CA GLU A 111 -6.50 -5.80 -18.42
C GLU A 111 -6.58 -4.40 -19.02
N LEU A 112 -7.65 -3.67 -18.72
CA LEU A 112 -7.80 -2.26 -19.14
C LEU A 112 -6.70 -1.37 -18.53
N TRP A 113 -6.36 -1.59 -17.26
CA TRP A 113 -5.29 -0.85 -16.61
C TRP A 113 -3.93 -1.13 -17.23
N LYS A 114 -3.60 -2.40 -17.50
CA LYS A 114 -2.36 -2.78 -18.19
C LYS A 114 -2.29 -2.16 -19.59
N ALA A 115 -3.39 -2.22 -20.34
CA ALA A 115 -3.47 -1.61 -21.66
C ALA A 115 -3.31 -0.09 -21.61
N TYR A 116 -3.99 0.58 -20.68
CA TYR A 116 -3.85 2.01 -20.44
C TYR A 116 -2.41 2.38 -20.10
N PHE A 117 -1.80 1.69 -19.14
CA PHE A 117 -0.42 1.92 -18.72
C PHE A 117 0.57 1.79 -19.88
N ALA A 118 0.39 0.78 -20.74
CA ALA A 118 1.23 0.60 -21.92
C ALA A 118 1.03 1.68 -22.99
N HIS A 119 -0.19 2.25 -23.12
CA HIS A 119 -0.52 3.23 -24.14
C HIS A 119 -0.18 4.68 -23.77
N ILE A 120 -0.11 5.00 -22.46
CA ILE A 120 0.24 6.36 -22.01
C ILE A 120 1.74 6.64 -22.09
N GLU A 121 2.56 5.61 -22.29
CA GLU A 121 4.01 5.78 -22.38
C GLU A 121 4.39 6.59 -23.62
N ILE A 122 5.01 7.74 -23.38
CA ILE A 122 5.65 8.53 -24.43
C ILE A 122 7.09 8.03 -24.57
N LYS A 123 7.39 7.31 -25.65
CA LYS A 123 8.68 6.63 -25.89
C LYS A 123 9.88 7.57 -25.76
N GLU A 124 9.74 8.81 -26.24
CA GLU A 124 10.79 9.84 -26.18
C GLU A 124 11.08 10.32 -24.75
N ARG A 125 10.15 10.07 -23.82
CA ARG A 125 10.28 10.40 -22.37
C ARG A 125 10.61 9.20 -21.50
N HIS A 126 10.83 8.04 -22.11
CA HIS A 126 11.18 6.83 -21.36
C HIS A 126 12.45 7.03 -20.55
N ASN A 127 12.33 6.99 -19.22
CA ASN A 127 13.44 7.17 -18.30
C ASN A 127 13.41 6.10 -17.20
N PRO A 128 14.05 4.93 -17.42
CA PRO A 128 14.06 3.83 -16.47
C PRO A 128 14.63 4.20 -15.10
N ARG A 129 15.61 5.12 -15.07
CA ARG A 129 16.20 5.58 -13.81
C ARG A 129 15.18 6.36 -12.99
N CYS A 130 14.44 7.28 -13.59
CA CYS A 130 13.39 8.03 -12.93
C CYS A 130 12.27 7.10 -12.45
N GLN A 131 11.84 6.17 -13.30
CA GLN A 131 10.83 5.18 -12.96
C GLN A 131 11.27 4.31 -11.76
N ASN A 132 12.51 3.86 -11.71
CA ASN A 132 13.04 3.08 -10.60
C ASN A 132 13.16 3.88 -9.30
N ASN A 133 13.36 5.20 -9.38
CA ASN A 133 13.40 6.07 -8.20
C ASN A 133 11.99 6.32 -7.63
N LEU A 134 11.00 6.54 -8.51
CA LEU A 134 9.61 6.81 -8.11
C LEU A 134 8.86 5.53 -7.69
N ILE A 135 9.09 4.43 -8.41
CA ILE A 135 8.47 3.13 -8.13
C ILE A 135 9.58 2.09 -8.03
N PRO A 136 10.23 1.94 -6.87
CA PRO A 136 11.29 0.95 -6.69
C PRO A 136 10.82 -0.47 -6.98
N LYS A 137 11.70 -1.31 -7.52
CA LYS A 137 11.40 -2.70 -7.92
C LYS A 137 10.80 -3.55 -6.80
N TRP A 138 11.16 -3.27 -5.55
CA TRP A 138 10.61 -3.96 -4.38
C TRP A 138 9.08 -3.90 -4.32
N TYR A 139 8.48 -2.76 -4.67
CA TYR A 139 7.04 -2.54 -4.56
C TYR A 139 6.25 -3.02 -5.78
N ARG A 140 6.93 -3.32 -6.91
CA ARG A 140 6.29 -3.70 -8.19
C ARG A 140 5.65 -5.09 -8.18
N LYS A 141 6.08 -5.97 -7.28
CA LYS A 141 5.66 -7.38 -7.26
C LYS A 141 4.16 -7.60 -6.98
N ASN A 142 3.50 -6.61 -6.41
CA ASN A 142 2.05 -6.64 -6.16
C ASN A 142 1.29 -5.61 -7.01
N MET A 143 1.92 -5.06 -8.03
CA MET A 143 1.32 -4.09 -8.94
C MET A 143 1.08 -4.73 -10.30
N VAL A 144 -0.19 -4.84 -10.69
CA VAL A 144 -0.64 -5.59 -11.88
C VAL A 144 -0.01 -5.12 -13.18
N GLU A 145 0.34 -3.84 -13.29
CA GLU A 145 1.00 -3.25 -14.46
C GLU A 145 2.46 -3.70 -14.67
N PHE A 146 3.07 -4.33 -13.67
CA PHE A 146 4.44 -4.86 -13.73
C PHE A 146 4.52 -6.40 -13.67
N LEU A 147 3.37 -7.08 -13.63
CA LEU A 147 3.27 -8.54 -13.62
C LEU A 147 3.28 -9.15 -15.02
#